data_ddec1f5cf6896d14d52abeee51ce198e
#
_entry.id   ddec1f5cf6896d14d52abeee51ce198e
#
_cell.length_a   1.000
_cell.length_b   1.000
_cell.length_c   1.000
_cell.angle_alpha   90.00
_cell.angle_beta   90.00
_cell.angle_gamma   90.00
#
_symmetry.space_group_name_H-M   'P 1'
#
loop_
_entity.id
_entity.type
_entity.pdbx_description
1 polymer ?
#
loop_
_entity_poly.entity_id
_entity_poly.type
_entity_poly.pdbx_seq_one_letter_code
_entity_poly.pdbx_strand_id
1 'polypeptide(L)'
;MEQAVADLEAIRAAVGVVTWIVAGHSWGGDLAVRYAVDHPEAVAAVVSIAGRGPQRDQTWSEAYKAGRATQPVVDIDHVPEVHAALGDSFTEWTHRADLWRGLATCGVPMYFIAAGDDIRPSWPLAQLAALVPHGRFATVADVPHDFWFTHPEVWTSTITDACTGP
;
A
#
# COMPACT_ATOMS: atom_id res chain seq x y z
N MET A 1 -8.84 3.90 -9.08
CA MET A 1 -8.90 2.79 -8.09
C MET A 1 -10.14 1.91 -8.18
N GLU A 2 -11.31 2.42 -8.54
CA GLU A 2 -12.53 1.59 -8.64
C GLU A 2 -12.38 0.42 -9.61
N GLN A 3 -11.87 0.70 -10.83
CA GLN A 3 -11.61 -0.36 -11.81
C GLN A 3 -10.62 -1.40 -11.26
N ALA A 4 -9.55 -0.96 -10.59
CA ALA A 4 -8.56 -1.90 -10.03
C ALA A 4 -9.14 -2.76 -8.91
N VAL A 5 -10.06 -2.23 -8.09
CA VAL A 5 -10.81 -3.02 -7.09
C VAL A 5 -11.72 -4.04 -7.78
N ALA A 6 -12.43 -3.64 -8.82
CA ALA A 6 -13.28 -4.56 -9.61
C ALA A 6 -12.46 -5.65 -10.30
N ASP A 7 -11.27 -5.31 -10.81
CA ASP A 7 -10.35 -6.27 -11.44
C ASP A 7 -9.85 -7.31 -10.41
N LEU A 8 -9.51 -6.87 -9.18
CA LEU A 8 -9.12 -7.79 -8.11
C LEU A 8 -10.25 -8.77 -7.77
N GLU A 9 -11.50 -8.29 -7.65
CA GLU A 9 -12.66 -9.16 -7.42
C GLU A 9 -12.88 -10.15 -8.57
N ALA A 10 -12.74 -9.71 -9.82
CA ALA A 10 -12.85 -10.57 -10.98
C ALA A 10 -11.77 -11.66 -10.99
N ILE A 11 -10.53 -11.31 -10.64
CA ILE A 11 -9.42 -12.27 -10.52
C ILE A 11 -9.71 -13.27 -9.39
N ARG A 12 -10.08 -12.78 -8.19
CA ARG A 12 -10.41 -13.65 -7.05
C ARG A 12 -11.50 -14.67 -7.41
N ALA A 13 -12.56 -14.20 -8.04
CA ALA A 13 -13.66 -15.07 -8.49
C ALA A 13 -13.19 -16.08 -9.54
N ALA A 14 -12.37 -15.66 -10.51
CA ALA A 14 -11.87 -16.52 -11.57
C ALA A 14 -10.95 -17.64 -11.06
N VAL A 15 -10.15 -17.38 -10.02
CA VAL A 15 -9.29 -18.40 -9.39
C VAL A 15 -10.02 -19.22 -8.30
N GLY A 16 -11.29 -18.92 -8.02
CA GLY A 16 -12.13 -19.66 -7.08
C GLY A 16 -11.73 -19.52 -5.61
N VAL A 17 -11.05 -18.44 -5.23
CA VAL A 17 -10.58 -18.20 -3.86
C VAL A 17 -11.65 -17.45 -3.07
N VAL A 18 -12.01 -17.94 -1.89
CA VAL A 18 -13.00 -17.30 -1.02
C VAL A 18 -12.39 -16.08 -0.32
N THR A 19 -11.24 -16.26 0.30
CA THR A 19 -10.49 -15.17 0.96
C THR A 19 -9.01 -15.28 0.59
N TRP A 20 -8.33 -14.16 0.51
CA TRP A 20 -6.90 -14.09 0.20
C TRP A 20 -6.16 -13.05 1.05
N ILE A 21 -4.85 -13.16 1.14
CA ILE A 21 -4.00 -12.10 1.63
C ILE A 21 -3.65 -11.22 0.43
N VAL A 22 -3.83 -9.91 0.57
CA VAL A 22 -3.52 -8.95 -0.49
C VAL A 22 -2.27 -8.16 -0.09
N ALA A 23 -1.20 -8.34 -0.86
CA ALA A 23 0.05 -7.61 -0.68
C ALA A 23 0.24 -6.59 -1.81
N GLY A 24 0.70 -5.40 -1.48
CA GLY A 24 0.97 -4.37 -2.47
C GLY A 24 2.11 -3.44 -2.05
N HIS A 25 2.82 -2.93 -3.06
CA HIS A 25 3.90 -1.97 -2.90
C HIS A 25 3.47 -0.59 -3.41
N SER A 26 3.88 0.47 -2.71
CA SER A 26 3.62 1.84 -3.11
C SER A 26 2.12 2.07 -3.36
N TRP A 27 1.72 2.53 -4.54
CA TRP A 27 0.31 2.67 -4.91
C TRP A 27 -0.49 1.36 -4.77
N GLY A 28 0.14 0.21 -5.04
CA GLY A 28 -0.46 -1.11 -4.81
C GLY A 28 -0.72 -1.41 -3.35
N GLY A 29 0.08 -0.87 -2.43
CA GLY A 29 -0.17 -0.95 -0.99
C GLY A 29 -1.42 -0.19 -0.57
N ASP A 30 -1.63 1.01 -1.13
CA ASP A 30 -2.85 1.80 -0.90
C ASP A 30 -4.08 1.14 -1.56
N LEU A 31 -3.91 0.50 -2.73
CA LEU A 31 -4.97 -0.28 -3.36
C LEU A 31 -5.40 -1.47 -2.50
N ALA A 32 -4.43 -2.19 -1.91
CA ALA A 32 -4.72 -3.32 -1.03
C ALA A 32 -5.52 -2.89 0.20
N VAL A 33 -5.17 -1.75 0.80
CA VAL A 33 -5.92 -1.14 1.92
C VAL A 33 -7.34 -0.78 1.48
N ARG A 34 -7.49 -0.10 0.35
CA ARG A 34 -8.81 0.24 -0.18
C ARG A 34 -9.66 -0.99 -0.42
N TYR A 35 -9.09 -2.00 -1.08
CA TYR A 35 -9.78 -3.24 -1.39
C TYR A 35 -10.31 -3.93 -0.12
N ALA A 36 -9.51 -3.97 0.95
CA ALA A 36 -9.93 -4.55 2.22
C ALA A 36 -11.06 -3.75 2.92
N VAL A 37 -11.10 -2.44 2.75
CA VAL A 37 -12.20 -1.60 3.26
C VAL A 37 -13.49 -1.81 2.46
N ASP A 38 -13.37 -1.94 1.13
CA ASP A 38 -14.53 -2.10 0.24
C ASP A 38 -15.04 -3.57 0.22
N HIS A 39 -14.16 -4.58 0.47
CA HIS A 39 -14.48 -6.03 0.45
C HIS A 39 -13.88 -6.78 1.65
N PRO A 40 -14.24 -6.41 2.90
CA PRO A 40 -13.62 -7.01 4.09
C PRO A 40 -13.85 -8.52 4.22
N GLU A 41 -14.93 -9.05 3.64
CA GLU A 41 -15.25 -10.48 3.62
C GLU A 41 -14.34 -11.29 2.68
N ALA A 42 -13.69 -10.64 1.71
CA ALA A 42 -12.80 -11.27 0.74
C ALA A 42 -11.32 -11.26 1.17
N VAL A 43 -10.97 -10.52 2.23
CA VAL A 43 -9.57 -10.28 2.61
C VAL A 43 -9.26 -10.87 3.98
N ALA A 44 -8.34 -11.82 4.02
CA ALA A 44 -7.83 -12.41 5.26
C ALA A 44 -6.82 -11.48 5.97
N ALA A 45 -5.98 -10.80 5.21
CA ALA A 45 -5.05 -9.78 5.70
C ALA A 45 -4.55 -8.88 4.56
N VAL A 46 -4.06 -7.69 4.92
CA VAL A 46 -3.37 -6.75 4.01
C VAL A 46 -1.90 -6.65 4.40
N VAL A 47 -1.03 -6.62 3.40
CA VAL A 47 0.39 -6.24 3.53
C VAL A 47 0.63 -5.03 2.64
N SER A 48 0.67 -3.83 3.23
CA SER A 48 0.92 -2.57 2.53
C SER A 48 2.38 -2.15 2.74
N ILE A 49 3.18 -2.21 1.67
CA ILE A 49 4.62 -1.91 1.72
C ILE A 49 4.87 -0.56 1.04
N ALA A 50 5.50 0.36 1.75
CA ALA A 50 5.87 1.69 1.27
C ALA A 50 4.73 2.47 0.61
N GLY A 51 3.48 2.26 1.06
CA GLY A 51 2.31 3.00 0.61
C GLY A 51 2.39 4.48 0.97
N ARG A 52 1.62 5.31 0.28
CA ARG A 52 1.56 6.74 0.54
C ARG A 52 0.65 7.07 1.73
N GLY A 53 -0.45 6.31 1.87
CA GLY A 53 -1.55 6.64 2.78
C GLY A 53 -2.44 7.78 2.28
N PRO A 54 -3.69 7.86 2.75
CA PRO A 54 -4.70 8.82 2.28
C PRO A 54 -4.67 10.19 2.97
N GLN A 55 -3.65 10.54 3.76
CA GLN A 55 -3.62 11.73 4.62
C GLN A 55 -3.56 13.05 3.86
N ARG A 56 -3.23 13.06 2.56
CA ARG A 56 -3.11 14.26 1.71
C ARG A 56 -2.16 15.32 2.28
N ASP A 57 -1.14 14.89 2.99
CA ASP A 57 -0.18 15.78 3.61
C ASP A 57 0.83 16.31 2.59
N GLN A 58 1.14 17.60 2.68
CA GLN A 58 2.07 18.26 1.77
C GLN A 58 3.51 17.83 2.03
N THR A 59 3.87 17.50 3.26
CA THR A 59 5.24 17.11 3.64
C THR A 59 5.69 15.85 2.89
N TRP A 60 4.77 14.93 2.60
CA TRP A 60 5.05 13.77 1.77
C TRP A 60 5.46 14.18 0.35
N SER A 61 4.70 15.09 -0.26
CA SER A 61 4.96 15.57 -1.61
C SER A 61 6.23 16.42 -1.68
N GLU A 62 6.52 17.21 -0.65
CA GLU A 62 7.73 18.01 -0.53
C GLU A 62 8.97 17.12 -0.38
N ALA A 63 8.94 16.11 0.49
CA ALA A 63 10.01 15.14 0.67
C ALA A 63 10.29 14.38 -0.65
N TYR A 64 9.25 13.92 -1.33
CA TYR A 64 9.40 13.27 -2.64
C TYR A 64 10.06 14.19 -3.67
N LYS A 65 9.60 15.42 -3.80
CA LYS A 65 10.19 16.40 -4.75
C LYS A 65 11.66 16.68 -4.43
N ALA A 66 12.01 16.81 -3.15
CA ALA A 66 13.37 17.08 -2.71
C ALA A 66 14.31 15.89 -2.92
N GLY A 67 13.85 14.69 -2.68
CA GLY A 67 14.66 13.47 -2.66
C GLY A 67 14.66 12.65 -3.95
N ARG A 68 13.72 12.86 -4.89
CA ARG A 68 13.52 11.96 -6.05
C ARG A 68 14.77 11.74 -6.91
N ALA A 69 15.68 12.71 -6.96
CA ALA A 69 16.91 12.59 -7.73
C ALA A 69 17.94 11.62 -7.08
N THR A 70 17.76 11.27 -5.81
CA THR A 70 18.63 10.35 -5.07
C THR A 70 18.12 8.90 -5.07
N GLN A 71 16.90 8.69 -5.58
CA GLN A 71 16.32 7.35 -5.66
C GLN A 71 16.99 6.53 -6.75
N PRO A 72 17.16 5.22 -6.55
CA PRO A 72 17.58 4.32 -7.61
C PRO A 72 16.64 4.44 -8.81
N VAL A 73 17.21 4.46 -10.01
CA VAL A 73 16.42 4.42 -11.24
C VAL A 73 15.99 2.97 -11.46
N VAL A 74 14.70 2.75 -11.42
CA VAL A 74 14.11 1.46 -11.81
C VAL A 74 13.54 1.61 -13.20
N ASP A 75 14.15 0.90 -14.15
CA ASP A 75 13.71 0.92 -15.55
C ASP A 75 12.49 0.00 -15.71
N ILE A 76 11.32 0.61 -15.61
CA ILE A 76 10.04 -0.08 -15.81
C ILE A 76 9.29 0.63 -16.94
N ASP A 77 8.93 -0.13 -17.95
CA ASP A 77 8.00 0.36 -18.96
C ASP A 77 6.66 0.68 -18.32
N HIS A 78 6.20 1.90 -18.47
CA HIS A 78 4.90 2.33 -18.02
C HIS A 78 4.20 3.20 -19.06
N VAL A 79 2.88 3.15 -19.04
CA VAL A 79 2.04 4.01 -19.88
C VAL A 79 1.71 5.27 -19.09
N PRO A 80 2.22 6.46 -19.48
CA PRO A 80 2.07 7.70 -18.69
C PRO A 80 0.62 8.04 -18.39
N GLU A 81 -0.30 7.81 -19.33
CA GLU A 81 -1.72 8.09 -19.19
C GLU A 81 -2.37 7.19 -18.12
N VAL A 82 -1.97 5.93 -18.07
CA VAL A 82 -2.42 4.98 -17.02
C VAL A 82 -1.89 5.42 -15.67
N HIS A 83 -0.62 5.77 -15.58
CA HIS A 83 -0.02 6.25 -14.34
C HIS A 83 -0.71 7.51 -13.82
N ALA A 84 -1.01 8.49 -14.70
CA ALA A 84 -1.75 9.68 -14.35
C ALA A 84 -3.16 9.34 -13.83
N ALA A 85 -3.90 8.49 -14.55
CA ALA A 85 -5.24 8.05 -14.14
C ALA A 85 -5.25 7.31 -12.79
N LEU A 86 -4.20 6.53 -12.48
CA LEU A 86 -4.04 5.91 -11.16
C LEU A 86 -3.86 6.97 -10.06
N GLY A 87 -3.08 8.01 -10.31
CA GLY A 87 -2.90 9.14 -9.39
C GLY A 87 -4.20 9.91 -9.13
N ASP A 88 -4.95 10.20 -10.18
CA ASP A 88 -6.25 10.88 -10.08
C ASP A 88 -7.26 10.04 -9.29
N SER A 89 -7.36 8.76 -9.60
CA SER A 89 -8.26 7.83 -8.90
C SER A 89 -7.88 7.62 -7.42
N PHE A 90 -6.59 7.70 -7.08
CA PHE A 90 -6.15 7.73 -5.69
C PHE A 90 -6.61 9.02 -5.01
N THR A 91 -6.47 10.15 -5.67
CA THR A 91 -6.91 11.44 -5.15
C THR A 91 -8.42 11.42 -4.88
N GLU A 92 -9.25 10.91 -5.79
CA GLU A 92 -10.69 10.73 -5.60
C GLU A 92 -10.99 9.87 -4.37
N TRP A 93 -10.30 8.76 -4.19
CA TRP A 93 -10.48 7.92 -3.01
C TRP A 93 -10.18 8.67 -1.72
N THR A 94 -9.12 9.48 -1.68
CA THR A 94 -8.75 10.26 -0.47
C THR A 94 -9.77 11.34 -0.11
N HIS A 95 -10.71 11.67 -1.01
CA HIS A 95 -11.78 12.65 -0.78
C HIS A 95 -13.11 12.00 -0.37
N ARG A 96 -13.20 10.69 -0.27
CA ARG A 96 -14.43 10.02 0.18
C ARG A 96 -14.77 10.42 1.61
N ALA A 97 -16.02 10.82 1.84
CA ALA A 97 -16.47 11.29 3.15
C ALA A 97 -16.47 10.18 4.23
N ASP A 98 -16.59 8.92 3.82
CA ASP A 98 -16.62 7.73 4.69
C ASP A 98 -15.27 7.06 4.90
N LEU A 99 -14.21 7.53 4.22
CA LEU A 99 -12.89 6.93 4.20
C LEU A 99 -12.35 6.61 5.61
N TRP A 100 -12.28 7.62 6.45
CA TRP A 100 -11.68 7.48 7.79
C TRP A 100 -12.51 6.60 8.71
N ARG A 101 -13.84 6.64 8.57
CA ARG A 101 -14.73 5.73 9.28
C ARG A 101 -14.55 4.31 8.81
N GLY A 102 -14.48 4.08 7.49
CA GLY A 102 -14.24 2.77 6.90
C GLY A 102 -12.94 2.15 7.41
N LEU A 103 -11.85 2.92 7.42
CA LEU A 103 -10.56 2.48 7.98
C LEU A 103 -10.65 2.15 9.47
N ALA A 104 -11.25 3.04 10.28
CA ALA A 104 -11.36 2.86 11.73
C ALA A 104 -12.27 1.71 12.17
N THR A 105 -13.14 1.22 11.28
CA THR A 105 -14.06 0.11 11.56
C THR A 105 -13.74 -1.16 10.79
N CYS A 106 -12.74 -1.14 9.91
CA CYS A 106 -12.33 -2.32 9.15
C CYS A 106 -11.67 -3.35 10.07
N GLY A 107 -12.29 -4.52 10.22
CA GLY A 107 -11.80 -5.61 11.06
C GLY A 107 -10.70 -6.47 10.41
N VAL A 108 -10.30 -6.17 9.17
CA VAL A 108 -9.24 -6.91 8.47
C VAL A 108 -7.88 -6.56 9.09
N PRO A 109 -7.04 -7.55 9.45
CA PRO A 109 -5.67 -7.30 9.87
C PRO A 109 -4.87 -6.61 8.77
N MET A 110 -4.15 -5.53 9.11
CA MET A 110 -3.35 -4.78 8.15
C MET A 110 -1.93 -4.55 8.66
N TYR A 111 -0.95 -4.95 7.87
CA TYR A 111 0.47 -4.76 8.13
C TYR A 111 0.99 -3.63 7.24
N PHE A 112 1.41 -2.55 7.87
CA PHE A 112 2.00 -1.39 7.19
C PHE A 112 3.50 -1.43 7.37
N ILE A 113 4.23 -1.54 6.27
CA ILE A 113 5.68 -1.72 6.26
C ILE A 113 6.32 -0.55 5.54
N ALA A 114 7.20 0.16 6.22
CA ALA A 114 7.99 1.24 5.64
C ALA A 114 9.39 0.74 5.24
N ALA A 115 9.93 1.29 4.16
CA ALA A 115 11.33 1.17 3.81
C ALA A 115 12.13 2.24 4.59
N GLY A 116 13.22 1.84 5.26
CA GLY A 116 13.94 2.70 6.20
C GLY A 116 14.66 3.88 5.54
N ASP A 117 15.18 3.67 4.33
CA ASP A 117 15.86 4.68 3.52
C ASP A 117 14.96 5.29 2.43
N ASP A 118 13.62 5.14 2.56
CA ASP A 118 12.71 5.84 1.66
C ASP A 118 12.78 7.35 1.91
N ILE A 119 12.88 8.12 0.83
CA ILE A 119 12.82 9.57 0.89
C ILE A 119 11.46 10.10 1.37
N ARG A 120 10.43 9.26 1.28
CA ARG A 120 9.06 9.59 1.70
C ARG A 120 8.91 9.33 3.19
N PRO A 121 8.22 10.22 3.92
CA PRO A 121 8.03 10.00 5.35
C PRO A 121 7.16 8.75 5.61
N SER A 122 7.54 7.97 6.60
CA SER A 122 6.82 6.75 7.01
C SER A 122 5.65 6.99 7.96
N TRP A 123 5.53 8.19 8.54
CA TRP A 123 4.49 8.51 9.52
C TRP A 123 3.05 8.28 9.04
N PRO A 124 2.70 8.43 7.72
CA PRO A 124 1.34 8.12 7.28
C PRO A 124 0.97 6.65 7.50
N LEU A 125 1.90 5.74 7.25
CA LEU A 125 1.70 4.30 7.49
C LEU A 125 1.58 3.98 8.98
N ALA A 126 2.40 4.62 9.83
CA ALA A 126 2.31 4.47 11.28
C ALA A 126 0.94 4.97 11.82
N GLN A 127 0.42 6.08 11.27
CA GLN A 127 -0.91 6.59 11.62
C GLN A 127 -2.02 5.64 11.18
N LEU A 128 -1.93 5.05 10.00
CA LEU A 128 -2.90 4.05 9.54
C LEU A 128 -2.89 2.83 10.45
N ALA A 129 -1.72 2.34 10.81
CA ALA A 129 -1.60 1.23 11.75
C ALA A 129 -2.23 1.52 13.12
N ALA A 130 -2.14 2.76 13.60
CA ALA A 130 -2.77 3.18 14.84
C ALA A 130 -4.29 3.38 14.71
N LEU A 131 -4.79 3.66 13.51
CA LEU A 131 -6.21 3.90 13.25
C LEU A 131 -6.99 2.59 13.07
N VAL A 132 -6.43 1.64 12.32
CA VAL A 132 -7.11 0.37 11.99
C VAL A 132 -7.11 -0.55 13.21
N PRO A 133 -8.24 -1.20 13.57
CA PRO A 133 -8.36 -2.00 14.79
C PRO A 133 -7.29 -3.09 14.95
N HIS A 134 -6.87 -3.70 13.86
CA HIS A 134 -5.84 -4.74 13.82
C HIS A 134 -4.65 -4.30 12.97
N GLY A 135 -4.29 -3.02 13.07
CA GLY A 135 -3.16 -2.43 12.36
C GLY A 135 -1.83 -2.72 13.06
N ARG A 136 -0.79 -3.04 12.29
CA ARG A 136 0.60 -3.17 12.74
C ARG A 136 1.51 -2.35 11.84
N PHE A 137 2.55 -1.78 12.43
CA PHE A 137 3.56 -1.01 11.71
C PHE A 137 4.95 -1.59 11.94
N ALA A 138 5.74 -1.70 10.89
CA ALA A 138 7.14 -2.06 10.95
C ALA A 138 7.96 -1.23 9.95
N THR A 139 9.27 -1.13 10.20
CA THR A 139 10.23 -0.53 9.28
C THR A 139 11.29 -1.57 8.95
N VAL A 140 11.55 -1.76 7.67
CA VAL A 140 12.69 -2.53 7.17
C VAL A 140 13.87 -1.57 7.06
N ALA A 141 14.90 -1.76 7.90
CA ALA A 141 16.05 -0.87 7.94
C ALA A 141 16.91 -0.97 6.66
N ASP A 142 17.59 0.12 6.34
CA ASP A 142 18.65 0.18 5.31
C ASP A 142 18.20 -0.28 3.91
N VAL A 143 16.93 -0.04 3.56
CA VAL A 143 16.39 -0.34 2.23
C VAL A 143 15.67 0.86 1.64
N PRO A 144 15.85 1.14 0.33
CA PRO A 144 15.15 2.24 -0.37
C PRO A 144 13.70 1.85 -0.71
N HIS A 145 12.94 2.80 -1.26
CA HIS A 145 11.53 2.58 -1.66
C HIS A 145 11.34 1.30 -2.49
N ASP A 146 12.13 1.16 -3.54
CA ASP A 146 12.01 0.06 -4.51
C ASP A 146 12.92 -1.13 -4.13
N PHE A 147 12.92 -1.54 -2.86
CA PHE A 147 13.79 -2.61 -2.39
C PHE A 147 13.42 -4.00 -2.93
N TRP A 148 12.25 -4.16 -3.51
CA TRP A 148 11.91 -5.36 -4.29
C TRP A 148 12.89 -5.59 -5.45
N PHE A 149 13.48 -4.52 -5.99
CA PHE A 149 14.46 -4.54 -7.06
C PHE A 149 15.90 -4.57 -6.53
N THR A 150 16.20 -3.73 -5.54
CA THR A 150 17.57 -3.55 -5.02
C THR A 150 17.96 -4.59 -3.97
N HIS A 151 17.01 -5.14 -3.21
CA HIS A 151 17.21 -6.09 -2.11
C HIS A 151 16.17 -7.23 -2.17
N PRO A 152 16.16 -8.06 -3.25
CA PRO A 152 15.08 -9.02 -3.49
C PRO A 152 14.96 -10.10 -2.41
N GLU A 153 16.03 -10.44 -1.71
CA GLU A 153 16.01 -11.41 -0.59
C GLU A 153 15.30 -10.81 0.62
N VAL A 154 15.60 -9.53 0.94
CA VAL A 154 14.93 -8.79 2.02
C VAL A 154 13.45 -8.61 1.70
N TRP A 155 13.13 -8.31 0.44
CA TRP A 155 11.74 -8.23 -0.04
C TRP A 155 10.99 -9.53 0.17
N THR A 156 11.58 -10.65 -0.25
CA THR A 156 10.96 -11.98 -0.14
C THR A 156 10.72 -12.35 1.33
N SER A 157 11.71 -12.15 2.21
CA SER A 157 11.52 -12.43 3.64
C SER A 157 10.45 -11.53 4.25
N THR A 158 10.45 -10.23 3.92
CA THR A 158 9.46 -9.27 4.43
C THR A 158 8.03 -9.69 4.10
N ILE A 159 7.76 -10.10 2.84
CA ILE A 159 6.42 -10.57 2.45
C ILE A 159 6.09 -11.89 3.14
N THR A 160 7.03 -12.84 3.15
CA THR A 160 6.81 -14.16 3.75
C THR A 160 6.47 -14.03 5.23
N ASP A 161 7.24 -13.25 5.99
CA ASP A 161 7.02 -13.04 7.41
C ASP A 161 5.68 -12.33 7.67
N ALA A 162 5.34 -11.32 6.87
CA ALA A 162 4.07 -10.62 6.97
C ALA A 162 2.85 -11.50 6.63
N CYS A 163 2.99 -12.44 5.69
CA CYS A 163 1.91 -13.35 5.29
C CYS A 163 1.75 -14.56 6.22
N THR A 164 2.85 -15.01 6.85
CA THR A 164 2.79 -16.16 7.78
C THR A 164 2.42 -15.77 9.21
N GLY A 165 2.50 -14.47 9.53
CA GLY A 165 2.13 -13.86 10.81
C GLY A 165 2.97 -14.32 12.01
N PRO A 166 3.02 -13.59 13.11
CA PRO A 166 3.19 -14.17 14.41
C PRO A 166 1.87 -14.80 14.88
#